data_e67e65c08a837e894878c2a4d8c81c7d
#
_entry.id   e67e65c08a837e894878c2a4d8c81c7d
#
_cell.length_a   1.000
_cell.length_b   1.000
_cell.length_c   1.000
_cell.angle_alpha   90.00
_cell.angle_beta   90.00
_cell.angle_gamma   90.00
#
_symmetry.space_group_name_H-M   'P 1'
#
loop_
_entity.id
_entity.type
_entity.pdbx_description
1 polymer ?
#
loop_
_entity_poly.entity_id
_entity_poly.type
_entity_poly.pdbx_seq_one_letter_code
_entity_poly.pdbx_strand_id
1 'polypeptide(L)'
;ALTLAAPYPALTAILGNKAAERPALSRSSLERPRLTERVAPAAGAGRYSASGKSYKLVAIGTSTGGPVALQRIITSLPADFPLPIVLIQHMPAAFTGAFAQRLNTLAKIEVREAQDNDVLRPGVAYLAPGGKQMLIEGHERDARLRIKEDDSPRITFKPSVDITFATAAKAFTDKVLAIVLTGMGSDGREGARLLKQAGSRIWAQDEASCVVYGMPQAIAAAGLMDMEVALNDVASRLITEVLHG
;
A
#
# COMPACT_ATOMS: atom_id res chain seq x y z
N ALA A 1 0.06 32.68 -16.81
CA ALA A 1 -0.82 31.49 -16.74
C ALA A 1 -0.04 30.29 -17.28
N LEU A 2 0.66 29.59 -16.40
CA LEU A 2 1.33 28.33 -16.73
C LEU A 2 0.29 27.23 -16.58
N THR A 3 -0.21 26.74 -17.71
CA THR A 3 -1.02 25.53 -17.78
C THR A 3 -0.15 24.36 -17.37
N LEU A 4 -0.31 23.88 -16.14
CA LEU A 4 0.26 22.62 -15.71
C LEU A 4 -0.41 21.50 -16.51
N ALA A 5 0.23 21.07 -17.59
CA ALA A 5 -0.11 19.81 -18.22
C ALA A 5 -0.02 18.72 -17.15
N ALA A 6 -1.11 17.98 -16.95
CA ALA A 6 -1.19 16.95 -15.93
C ALA A 6 0.02 15.99 -16.07
N PRO A 7 0.85 15.82 -15.04
CA PRO A 7 2.11 15.07 -15.14
C PRO A 7 1.92 13.57 -15.38
N TYR A 8 0.67 13.09 -15.43
CA TYR A 8 0.35 11.66 -15.57
C TYR A 8 -0.85 11.45 -16.49
N PRO A 9 -0.65 11.44 -17.83
CA PRO A 9 -1.74 11.24 -18.78
C PRO A 9 -2.48 9.89 -18.58
N ALA A 10 -1.77 8.86 -18.14
CA ALA A 10 -2.38 7.57 -17.82
C ALA A 10 -3.33 7.66 -16.62
N LEU A 11 -3.00 8.42 -15.58
CA LEU A 11 -3.88 8.67 -14.42
C LEU A 11 -5.12 9.47 -14.83
N THR A 12 -4.98 10.44 -15.73
CA THR A 12 -6.10 11.23 -16.25
C THR A 12 -7.04 10.36 -17.10
N ALA A 13 -6.50 9.41 -17.86
CA ALA A 13 -7.29 8.46 -18.63
C ALA A 13 -8.02 7.43 -17.74
N ILE A 14 -7.38 6.99 -16.65
CA ILE A 14 -7.94 6.05 -15.66
C ILE A 14 -9.09 6.71 -14.89
N LEU A 15 -8.96 7.98 -14.55
CA LEU A 15 -9.98 8.75 -13.80
C LEU A 15 -11.14 9.25 -14.71
N GLY A 16 -11.01 9.13 -16.04
CA GLY A 16 -11.95 9.70 -17.03
C GLY A 16 -13.20 8.89 -17.32
N ASN A 17 -13.32 7.62 -16.94
CA ASN A 17 -14.47 6.77 -17.26
C ASN A 17 -14.90 5.88 -16.09
N LYS A 18 -15.84 6.34 -15.27
CA LYS A 18 -16.95 5.54 -14.74
C LYS A 18 -17.86 6.38 -13.83
N ALA A 19 -18.92 6.91 -14.41
CA ALA A 19 -20.20 6.98 -13.71
C ALA A 19 -20.83 5.58 -13.87
N ALA A 20 -20.87 4.78 -12.83
CA ALA A 20 -21.60 3.53 -12.79
C ALA A 20 -22.43 3.47 -11.52
N GLU A 21 -23.70 3.20 -11.71
CA GLU A 21 -24.82 3.14 -10.80
C GLU A 21 -24.57 2.43 -9.47
N ARG A 22 -25.14 3.00 -8.41
CA ARG A 22 -25.19 2.43 -7.06
C ARG A 22 -26.32 1.40 -6.98
N PRO A 23 -26.06 0.13 -6.66
CA PRO A 23 -27.14 -0.78 -6.27
C PRO A 23 -27.57 -0.51 -4.84
N ALA A 24 -28.89 -0.53 -4.62
CA ALA A 24 -29.52 -0.37 -3.33
C ALA A 24 -29.20 -1.56 -2.42
N LEU A 25 -28.73 -1.28 -1.21
CA LEU A 25 -28.47 -2.28 -0.17
C LEU A 25 -29.78 -2.67 0.54
N SER A 26 -30.16 -3.92 0.44
CA SER A 26 -31.21 -4.52 1.26
C SER A 26 -30.68 -4.84 2.66
N ARG A 27 -31.44 -4.46 3.68
CA ARG A 27 -31.18 -4.78 5.09
C ARG A 27 -31.53 -6.25 5.35
N SER A 28 -30.55 -7.08 5.73
CA SER A 28 -30.83 -8.31 6.47
C SER A 28 -29.69 -8.65 7.41
N SER A 29 -30.10 -8.80 8.69
CA SER A 29 -29.49 -9.56 9.80
C SER A 29 -28.00 -9.42 10.09
N LEU A 30 -27.71 -8.59 11.11
CA LEU A 30 -26.44 -8.56 11.85
C LEU A 30 -26.40 -9.71 12.86
N GLU A 31 -25.75 -10.81 12.55
CA GLU A 31 -25.21 -11.71 13.54
C GLU A 31 -23.73 -11.39 13.81
N ARG A 32 -23.40 -11.14 15.08
CA ARG A 32 -22.04 -10.89 15.55
C ARG A 32 -21.28 -12.22 15.61
N PRO A 33 -20.13 -12.41 14.92
CA PRO A 33 -19.28 -13.56 15.17
C PRO A 33 -18.56 -13.40 16.53
N ARG A 34 -18.60 -14.45 17.35
CA ARG A 34 -17.84 -14.56 18.61
C ARG A 34 -16.35 -14.68 18.29
N LEU A 35 -15.56 -13.77 18.88
CA LEU A 35 -14.11 -13.86 18.95
C LEU A 35 -13.67 -14.97 19.91
N THR A 36 -13.48 -16.18 19.43
CA THR A 36 -12.61 -17.18 20.05
C THR A 36 -12.33 -18.26 19.02
N GLU A 37 -11.15 -18.18 18.37
CA GLU A 37 -10.41 -19.39 18.02
C GLU A 37 -8.97 -18.99 17.68
N ARG A 38 -8.05 -19.58 18.42
CA ARG A 38 -6.63 -19.55 18.12
C ARG A 38 -6.44 -20.29 16.79
N VAL A 39 -6.19 -19.57 15.72
CA VAL A 39 -5.76 -20.19 14.45
C VAL A 39 -4.37 -20.74 14.67
N ALA A 40 -4.27 -22.08 14.65
CA ALA A 40 -3.01 -22.79 14.61
C ALA A 40 -2.23 -22.37 13.32
N PRO A 41 -0.90 -22.31 13.35
CA PRO A 41 -0.13 -22.02 12.15
C PRO A 41 -0.41 -23.09 11.11
N ALA A 42 -0.78 -22.67 9.89
CA ALA A 42 -0.98 -23.57 8.76
C ALA A 42 0.31 -24.37 8.51
N ALA A 43 0.24 -25.67 8.73
CA ALA A 43 1.29 -26.60 8.38
C ALA A 43 1.39 -26.66 6.85
N GLY A 44 2.43 -26.04 6.28
CA GLY A 44 2.65 -26.06 4.83
C GLY A 44 3.56 -24.95 4.31
N ALA A 45 4.30 -24.25 5.16
CA ALA A 45 5.27 -23.23 4.70
C ALA A 45 6.52 -23.93 4.14
N GLY A 46 6.49 -24.31 2.86
CA GLY A 46 7.70 -24.50 2.09
C GLY A 46 8.57 -23.24 2.28
N ARG A 47 9.91 -23.41 2.43
CA ARG A 47 10.84 -22.29 2.58
C ARG A 47 10.59 -21.31 1.43
N TYR A 48 10.14 -20.07 1.76
CA TYR A 48 10.05 -19.02 0.77
C TYR A 48 11.45 -18.73 0.23
N SER A 49 11.58 -18.73 -1.10
CA SER A 49 12.80 -18.35 -1.79
C SER A 49 12.58 -17.00 -2.44
N ALA A 50 13.53 -16.07 -2.25
CA ALA A 50 13.49 -14.76 -2.87
C ALA A 50 13.47 -14.87 -4.41
N SER A 51 12.86 -13.89 -5.06
CA SER A 51 12.74 -13.87 -6.53
C SER A 51 14.05 -13.56 -7.26
N GLY A 52 15.08 -13.10 -6.57
CA GLY A 52 16.33 -12.61 -7.15
C GLY A 52 16.21 -11.19 -7.71
N LYS A 53 15.11 -10.48 -7.43
CA LYS A 53 14.87 -9.13 -7.93
C LYS A 53 15.32 -8.08 -6.91
N SER A 54 16.08 -7.09 -7.39
CA SER A 54 16.51 -5.97 -6.56
C SER A 54 15.43 -4.89 -6.48
N TYR A 55 15.15 -4.41 -5.27
CA TYR A 55 14.17 -3.36 -5.00
C TYR A 55 14.83 -2.12 -4.40
N LYS A 56 14.14 -0.97 -4.55
CA LYS A 56 14.55 0.32 -4.00
C LYS A 56 13.44 1.00 -3.21
N LEU A 57 12.22 0.47 -3.29
CA LEU A 57 11.07 0.98 -2.56
C LEU A 57 10.12 -0.17 -2.22
N VAL A 58 9.60 -0.17 -1.00
CA VAL A 58 8.40 -0.93 -0.61
C VAL A 58 7.22 0.03 -0.51
N ALA A 59 6.11 -0.30 -1.16
CA ALA A 59 4.88 0.50 -1.12
C ALA A 59 3.71 -0.37 -0.64
N ILE A 60 3.05 0.02 0.46
CA ILE A 60 1.98 -0.77 1.07
C ILE A 60 0.68 0.02 1.07
N GLY A 61 -0.35 -0.49 0.38
CA GLY A 61 -1.69 0.08 0.32
C GLY A 61 -2.70 -0.73 1.13
N THR A 62 -3.57 -0.05 1.91
CA THR A 62 -4.53 -0.72 2.79
C THR A 62 -5.67 0.19 3.24
N SER A 63 -6.76 -0.41 3.77
CA SER A 63 -7.93 0.33 4.25
C SER A 63 -8.53 -0.32 5.51
N THR A 64 -9.71 -0.88 5.44
CA THR A 64 -10.39 -1.55 6.57
C THR A 64 -9.57 -2.75 7.07
N GLY A 65 -9.24 -2.78 8.36
CA GLY A 65 -8.32 -3.77 8.95
C GLY A 65 -6.84 -3.40 8.82
N GLY A 66 -6.54 -2.39 8.00
CA GLY A 66 -5.18 -1.94 7.69
C GLY A 66 -4.32 -1.53 8.87
N PRO A 67 -4.81 -0.75 9.83
CA PRO A 67 -4.00 -0.35 10.97
C PRO A 67 -3.40 -1.52 11.75
N VAL A 68 -4.18 -2.59 11.95
CA VAL A 68 -3.70 -3.82 12.62
C VAL A 68 -2.69 -4.56 11.73
N ALA A 69 -2.97 -4.65 10.43
CA ALA A 69 -2.07 -5.30 9.47
C ALA A 69 -0.73 -4.56 9.37
N LEU A 70 -0.75 -3.23 9.22
CA LEU A 70 0.46 -2.40 9.18
C LEU A 70 1.27 -2.51 10.49
N GLN A 71 0.61 -2.43 11.66
CA GLN A 71 1.30 -2.59 12.94
C GLN A 71 2.03 -3.93 12.97
N ARG A 72 1.37 -5.04 12.61
CA ARG A 72 1.98 -6.39 12.63
C ARG A 72 3.19 -6.47 11.71
N ILE A 73 3.11 -5.94 10.50
CA ILE A 73 4.21 -5.98 9.54
C ILE A 73 5.37 -5.10 10.00
N ILE A 74 5.11 -3.83 10.27
CA ILE A 74 6.14 -2.81 10.54
C ILE A 74 6.90 -3.12 11.84
N THR A 75 6.22 -3.61 12.89
CA THR A 75 6.88 -3.97 14.16
C THR A 75 7.73 -5.24 14.06
N SER A 76 7.55 -6.04 13.02
CA SER A 76 8.32 -7.27 12.76
C SER A 76 9.58 -7.02 11.93
N LEU A 77 9.74 -5.85 11.33
CA LEU A 77 10.92 -5.53 10.51
C LEU A 77 12.15 -5.31 11.40
N PRO A 78 13.36 -5.73 10.95
CA PRO A 78 14.60 -5.49 11.67
C PRO A 78 15.01 -4.00 11.60
N ALA A 79 15.83 -3.54 12.55
CA ALA A 79 16.24 -2.14 12.64
C ALA A 79 17.09 -1.68 11.44
N ASP A 80 17.78 -2.60 10.81
CA ASP A 80 18.64 -2.40 9.63
C ASP A 80 17.92 -2.69 8.30
N PHE A 81 16.59 -2.61 8.29
CA PHE A 81 15.82 -2.82 7.06
C PHE A 81 16.30 -1.86 5.96
N PRO A 82 16.75 -2.37 4.78
CA PRO A 82 17.58 -1.58 3.88
C PRO A 82 16.82 -0.66 2.91
N LEU A 83 15.48 -0.67 2.93
CA LEU A 83 14.69 0.12 1.97
C LEU A 83 13.82 1.15 2.66
N PRO A 84 13.48 2.27 1.98
CA PRO A 84 12.37 3.13 2.36
C PRO A 84 11.03 2.39 2.16
N ILE A 85 10.07 2.72 3.02
CA ILE A 85 8.71 2.17 2.95
C ILE A 85 7.72 3.34 2.86
N VAL A 86 6.77 3.29 1.94
CA VAL A 86 5.62 4.20 1.92
C VAL A 86 4.36 3.44 2.30
N LEU A 87 3.60 3.99 3.25
CA LEU A 87 2.38 3.40 3.79
C LEU A 87 1.19 4.26 3.40
N ILE A 88 0.26 3.70 2.65
CA ILE A 88 -0.96 4.38 2.21
C ILE A 88 -2.15 3.71 2.90
N GLN A 89 -2.64 4.32 3.96
CA GLN A 89 -3.78 3.87 4.75
C GLN A 89 -4.94 4.84 4.55
N HIS A 90 -6.09 4.34 4.13
CA HIS A 90 -7.31 5.15 4.10
C HIS A 90 -7.72 5.48 5.55
N MET A 91 -7.39 6.68 5.99
CA MET A 91 -7.61 7.14 7.35
C MET A 91 -7.84 8.66 7.37
N PRO A 92 -8.76 9.19 8.18
CA PRO A 92 -8.93 10.64 8.33
C PRO A 92 -7.69 11.31 8.91
N ALA A 93 -7.44 12.57 8.51
CA ALA A 93 -6.29 13.36 8.94
C ALA A 93 -6.11 13.46 10.46
N ALA A 94 -7.21 13.47 11.21
CA ALA A 94 -7.16 13.51 12.68
C ALA A 94 -6.46 12.32 13.33
N PHE A 95 -6.27 11.21 12.60
CA PHE A 95 -5.73 9.96 13.16
C PHE A 95 -4.35 9.59 12.62
N THR A 96 -3.93 10.10 11.46
CA THR A 96 -2.70 9.65 10.79
C THR A 96 -1.45 9.99 11.58
N GLY A 97 -1.35 11.18 12.16
CA GLY A 97 -0.21 11.57 13.01
C GLY A 97 -0.09 10.70 14.27
N ALA A 98 -1.18 10.47 14.99
CA ALA A 98 -1.19 9.61 16.18
C ALA A 98 -0.87 8.15 15.83
N PHE A 99 -1.34 7.66 14.67
CA PHE A 99 -1.04 6.31 14.22
C PHE A 99 0.43 6.16 13.84
N ALA A 100 1.02 7.13 13.15
CA ALA A 100 2.45 7.12 12.84
C ALA A 100 3.31 7.09 14.12
N GLN A 101 2.98 7.93 15.11
CA GLN A 101 3.67 7.93 16.41
C GLN A 101 3.54 6.58 17.13
N ARG A 102 2.34 5.97 17.13
CA ARG A 102 2.13 4.65 17.71
C ARG A 102 3.00 3.59 17.02
N LEU A 103 3.03 3.57 15.69
CA LEU A 103 3.89 2.65 14.95
C LEU A 103 5.37 2.87 15.29
N ASN A 104 5.82 4.13 15.33
CA ASN A 104 7.20 4.47 15.66
C ASN A 104 7.62 4.00 17.07
N THR A 105 6.72 4.08 18.04
CA THR A 105 6.99 3.60 19.40
C THR A 105 7.16 2.08 19.47
N LEU A 106 6.50 1.33 18.58
CA LEU A 106 6.47 -0.12 18.60
C LEU A 106 7.47 -0.76 17.63
N ALA A 107 7.85 -0.04 16.59
CA ALA A 107 8.75 -0.51 15.53
C ALA A 107 10.22 -0.37 15.90
N LYS A 108 11.07 -1.13 15.21
CA LYS A 108 12.53 -1.01 15.30
C LYS A 108 13.09 -0.05 14.25
N ILE A 109 12.36 0.19 13.17
CA ILE A 109 12.65 1.20 12.15
C ILE A 109 11.97 2.52 12.51
N GLU A 110 12.44 3.64 11.95
CA GLU A 110 11.76 4.93 12.09
C GLU A 110 10.40 4.89 11.35
N VAL A 111 9.34 5.38 12.00
CA VAL A 111 8.03 5.57 11.36
C VAL A 111 7.55 6.99 11.60
N ARG A 112 7.14 7.68 10.55
CA ARG A 112 6.62 9.04 10.67
C ARG A 112 5.50 9.34 9.68
N GLU A 113 4.66 10.29 10.01
CA GLU A 113 3.75 10.87 9.04
C GLU A 113 4.56 11.65 8.00
N ALA A 114 4.29 11.39 6.73
CA ALA A 114 5.02 11.98 5.62
C ALA A 114 4.79 13.50 5.53
N GLN A 115 5.86 14.22 5.28
CA GLN A 115 5.85 15.66 5.05
C GLN A 115 6.27 15.99 3.61
N ASP A 116 5.85 17.16 3.15
CA ASP A 116 6.24 17.63 1.83
C ASP A 116 7.76 17.78 1.74
N ASN A 117 8.35 17.36 0.63
CA ASN A 117 9.79 17.28 0.37
C ASN A 117 10.59 16.28 1.23
N ASP A 118 9.97 15.38 1.96
CA ASP A 118 10.69 14.29 2.62
C ASP A 118 11.48 13.49 1.59
N VAL A 119 12.78 13.33 1.83
CA VAL A 119 13.64 12.44 1.03
C VAL A 119 13.43 11.01 1.49
N LEU A 120 13.18 10.10 0.57
CA LEU A 120 13.04 8.67 0.89
C LEU A 120 14.38 8.08 1.32
N ARG A 121 14.46 7.59 2.57
CA ARG A 121 15.66 7.02 3.18
C ARG A 121 15.45 5.57 3.60
N PRO A 122 16.45 4.68 3.42
CA PRO A 122 16.43 3.34 3.98
C PRO A 122 16.11 3.34 5.48
N GLY A 123 15.39 2.33 5.95
CA GLY A 123 15.03 2.18 7.36
C GLY A 123 13.96 3.15 7.87
N VAL A 124 13.31 3.88 6.98
CA VAL A 124 12.22 4.82 7.33
C VAL A 124 10.93 4.43 6.63
N ALA A 125 9.84 4.36 7.39
CA ALA A 125 8.49 4.19 6.88
C ALA A 125 7.71 5.51 6.95
N TYR A 126 7.16 5.93 5.84
CA TYR A 126 6.45 7.19 5.66
C TYR A 126 4.95 6.91 5.51
N LEU A 127 4.15 7.29 6.51
CA LEU A 127 2.69 7.18 6.46
C LEU A 127 2.08 8.38 5.75
N ALA A 128 1.31 8.14 4.70
CA ALA A 128 0.60 9.19 3.99
C ALA A 128 -0.38 9.93 4.90
N PRO A 129 -0.35 11.28 4.95
CA PRO A 129 -1.29 12.05 5.76
C PRO A 129 -2.72 11.94 5.22
N GLY A 130 -3.69 11.78 6.12
CA GLY A 130 -5.10 11.78 5.77
C GLY A 130 -5.56 13.12 5.19
N GLY A 131 -6.55 13.07 4.30
CA GLY A 131 -7.09 14.27 3.64
C GLY A 131 -6.24 14.85 2.51
N LYS A 132 -5.04 14.31 2.28
CA LYS A 132 -4.11 14.76 1.23
C LYS A 132 -3.65 13.60 0.37
N GLN A 133 -3.04 13.93 -0.77
CA GLN A 133 -2.39 12.94 -1.62
C GLN A 133 -0.88 12.91 -1.34
N MET A 134 -0.32 11.72 -1.31
CA MET A 134 1.13 11.50 -1.25
C MET A 134 1.62 11.00 -2.61
N LEU A 135 2.46 11.79 -3.25
CA LEU A 135 3.09 11.46 -4.51
C LEU A 135 4.59 11.25 -4.30
N ILE A 136 5.22 10.54 -5.22
CA ILE A 136 6.66 10.38 -5.28
C ILE A 136 7.15 11.14 -6.51
N GLU A 137 8.05 12.08 -6.31
CA GLU A 137 8.69 12.88 -7.37
C GLU A 137 10.20 12.61 -7.42
N GLY A 138 10.83 12.87 -8.57
CA GLY A 138 12.24 12.58 -8.81
C GLY A 138 12.46 11.17 -9.39
N HIS A 139 13.67 10.68 -9.20
CA HIS A 139 14.11 9.35 -9.65
C HIS A 139 14.71 8.58 -8.47
N GLU A 140 15.02 7.32 -8.66
CA GLU A 140 15.52 6.41 -7.62
C GLU A 140 16.54 7.02 -6.63
N ARG A 141 17.45 7.88 -7.12
CA ARG A 141 18.55 8.42 -6.29
C ARG A 141 18.18 9.66 -5.49
N ASP A 142 17.15 10.39 -5.91
CA ASP A 142 16.74 11.69 -5.36
C ASP A 142 15.23 11.76 -5.08
N ALA A 143 14.58 10.60 -5.01
CA ALA A 143 13.14 10.50 -4.82
C ALA A 143 12.69 11.20 -3.53
N ARG A 144 11.67 12.02 -3.66
CA ARG A 144 11.05 12.80 -2.57
C ARG A 144 9.57 12.60 -2.54
N LEU A 145 9.00 12.75 -1.37
CA LEU A 145 7.56 12.80 -1.19
C LEU A 145 7.03 14.20 -1.51
N ARG A 146 5.93 14.24 -2.23
CA ARG A 146 5.17 15.46 -2.44
C ARG A 146 3.78 15.28 -1.83
N ILE A 147 3.47 16.09 -0.84
CA ILE A 147 2.16 16.11 -0.20
C ILE A 147 1.32 17.22 -0.83
N LYS A 148 0.19 16.83 -1.42
CA LYS A 148 -0.70 17.76 -2.12
C LYS A 148 -2.12 17.67 -1.60
N GLU A 149 -2.75 18.81 -1.45
CA GLU A 149 -4.20 18.90 -1.35
C GLU A 149 -4.80 18.59 -2.73
N ASP A 150 -5.90 17.88 -2.72
CA ASP A 150 -6.56 17.48 -3.94
C ASP A 150 -8.07 17.63 -3.77
N ASP A 151 -8.60 18.68 -4.39
CA ASP A 151 -10.03 18.99 -4.36
C ASP A 151 -10.79 18.38 -5.56
N SER A 152 -10.11 17.51 -6.33
CA SER A 152 -10.73 16.85 -7.48
C SER A 152 -11.90 15.96 -7.04
N PRO A 153 -13.11 16.17 -7.55
CA PRO A 153 -14.25 15.31 -7.25
C PRO A 153 -14.11 13.90 -7.86
N ARG A 154 -13.08 13.69 -8.69
CA ARG A 154 -12.82 12.41 -9.37
C ARG A 154 -12.05 11.42 -8.51
N ILE A 155 -11.42 11.89 -7.42
CA ILE A 155 -10.61 11.06 -6.53
C ILE A 155 -11.37 10.87 -5.23
N THR A 156 -11.74 9.61 -4.98
CA THR A 156 -12.57 9.24 -3.82
C THR A 156 -11.78 9.18 -2.52
N PHE A 157 -10.51 8.76 -2.60
CA PHE A 157 -9.68 8.51 -1.42
C PHE A 157 -8.56 9.54 -1.28
N LYS A 158 -8.32 9.99 -0.06
CA LYS A 158 -7.24 10.90 0.33
C LYS A 158 -6.65 10.43 1.64
N PRO A 159 -5.50 9.72 1.59
CA PRO A 159 -4.66 9.41 0.43
C PRO A 159 -5.26 8.32 -0.47
N SER A 160 -4.84 8.28 -1.76
CA SER A 160 -5.17 7.22 -2.70
C SER A 160 -3.95 6.33 -2.95
N VAL A 161 -4.16 5.02 -2.89
CA VAL A 161 -3.14 4.01 -3.20
C VAL A 161 -2.77 4.07 -4.69
N ASP A 162 -3.76 4.23 -5.57
CA ASP A 162 -3.55 4.34 -7.02
C ASP A 162 -2.59 5.49 -7.37
N ILE A 163 -2.76 6.66 -6.75
CA ILE A 163 -1.90 7.83 -7.01
C ILE A 163 -0.47 7.58 -6.55
N THR A 164 -0.29 7.09 -5.34
CA THR A 164 1.07 6.83 -4.82
C THR A 164 1.76 5.76 -5.63
N PHE A 165 1.07 4.65 -5.97
CA PHE A 165 1.63 3.57 -6.78
C PHE A 165 1.98 4.03 -8.20
N ALA A 166 1.14 4.83 -8.84
CA ALA A 166 1.40 5.38 -10.17
C ALA A 166 2.65 6.26 -10.20
N THR A 167 2.82 7.09 -9.17
CA THR A 167 4.02 7.95 -9.06
C THR A 167 5.26 7.15 -8.68
N ALA A 168 5.12 6.09 -7.88
CA ALA A 168 6.19 5.14 -7.60
C ALA A 168 6.66 4.41 -8.86
N ALA A 169 5.73 3.98 -9.72
CA ALA A 169 6.05 3.35 -11.00
C ALA A 169 6.90 4.25 -11.90
N LYS A 170 6.61 5.56 -11.89
CA LYS A 170 7.39 6.54 -12.65
C LYS A 170 8.78 6.78 -12.07
N ALA A 171 8.90 6.89 -10.74
CA ALA A 171 10.14 7.25 -10.07
C ALA A 171 11.13 6.06 -10.00
N PHE A 172 10.64 4.85 -9.78
CA PHE A 172 11.45 3.66 -9.49
C PHE A 172 11.36 2.57 -10.56
N THR A 173 10.49 2.73 -11.55
CA THR A 173 10.27 1.78 -12.66
C THR A 173 10.02 0.35 -12.16
N ASP A 174 10.94 -0.58 -12.40
CA ASP A 174 10.83 -1.99 -12.06
C ASP A 174 11.29 -2.34 -10.63
N LYS A 175 11.71 -1.35 -9.83
CA LYS A 175 12.34 -1.54 -8.53
C LYS A 175 11.40 -1.32 -7.32
N VAL A 176 10.09 -1.44 -7.53
CA VAL A 176 9.10 -1.36 -6.47
C VAL A 176 8.59 -2.75 -6.10
N LEU A 177 8.53 -3.03 -4.81
CA LEU A 177 7.72 -4.10 -4.27
C LEU A 177 6.44 -3.48 -3.68
N ALA A 178 5.32 -3.64 -4.38
CA ALA A 178 4.03 -3.17 -3.92
C ALA A 178 3.26 -4.28 -3.21
N ILE A 179 2.62 -3.95 -2.09
CA ILE A 179 1.84 -4.88 -1.29
C ILE A 179 0.46 -4.26 -1.07
N VAL A 180 -0.59 -4.98 -1.46
CA VAL A 180 -1.97 -4.57 -1.23
C VAL A 180 -2.59 -5.46 -0.16
N LEU A 181 -2.98 -4.84 0.95
CA LEU A 181 -3.53 -5.53 2.11
C LEU A 181 -5.03 -5.31 2.20
N THR A 182 -5.60 -5.91 3.25
CA THR A 182 -7.01 -5.82 3.60
C THR A 182 -7.59 -4.42 3.42
N GLY A 183 -8.77 -4.34 2.83
CA GLY A 183 -9.46 -3.07 2.57
C GLY A 183 -10.68 -3.25 1.68
N MET A 184 -11.63 -2.34 1.81
CA MET A 184 -12.83 -2.31 0.97
C MET A 184 -12.56 -1.54 -0.33
N GLY A 185 -13.17 -1.99 -1.42
CA GLY A 185 -13.08 -1.33 -2.72
C GLY A 185 -11.94 -1.86 -3.58
N SER A 186 -11.40 -1.01 -4.46
CA SER A 186 -10.43 -1.40 -5.48
C SER A 186 -9.30 -0.39 -5.67
N ASP A 187 -9.14 0.57 -4.76
CA ASP A 187 -8.03 1.53 -4.81
C ASP A 187 -6.70 0.76 -4.70
N GLY A 188 -5.73 1.13 -5.51
CA GLY A 188 -4.47 0.42 -5.70
C GLY A 188 -4.43 -0.51 -6.91
N ARG A 189 -5.59 -0.85 -7.51
CA ARG A 189 -5.63 -1.73 -8.69
C ARG A 189 -5.01 -1.08 -9.93
N GLU A 190 -5.35 0.17 -10.22
CA GLU A 190 -4.85 0.84 -11.41
C GLU A 190 -3.38 1.29 -11.21
N GLY A 191 -3.02 1.71 -10.00
CA GLY A 191 -1.62 1.95 -9.65
C GLY A 191 -0.76 0.68 -9.73
N ALA A 192 -1.27 -0.46 -9.25
CA ALA A 192 -0.61 -1.76 -9.39
C ALA A 192 -0.45 -2.17 -10.87
N ARG A 193 -1.43 -1.84 -11.73
CA ARG A 193 -1.31 -2.07 -13.17
C ARG A 193 -0.13 -1.30 -13.76
N LEU A 194 0.04 -0.03 -13.40
CA LEU A 194 1.17 0.78 -13.85
C LEU A 194 2.50 0.26 -13.32
N LEU A 195 2.57 -0.13 -12.04
CA LEU A 195 3.73 -0.78 -11.47
C LEU A 195 4.09 -2.08 -12.19
N LYS A 196 3.10 -2.92 -12.49
CA LYS A 196 3.30 -4.16 -13.24
C LYS A 196 3.81 -3.92 -14.65
N GLN A 197 3.25 -2.92 -15.34
CA GLN A 197 3.71 -2.49 -16.68
C GLN A 197 5.15 -1.96 -16.65
N ALA A 198 5.55 -1.29 -15.57
CA ALA A 198 6.91 -0.84 -15.36
C ALA A 198 7.87 -1.98 -14.96
N GLY A 199 7.38 -3.20 -14.74
CA GLY A 199 8.15 -4.37 -14.37
C GLY A 199 8.28 -4.61 -12.86
N SER A 200 7.60 -3.84 -12.01
CA SER A 200 7.56 -4.02 -10.55
C SER A 200 6.75 -5.25 -10.13
N ARG A 201 6.92 -5.71 -8.89
CA ARG A 201 6.19 -6.85 -8.34
C ARG A 201 5.07 -6.42 -7.42
N ILE A 202 3.98 -7.19 -7.46
CA ILE A 202 2.77 -6.93 -6.68
C ILE A 202 2.44 -8.14 -5.83
N TRP A 203 2.40 -7.95 -4.51
CA TRP A 203 1.88 -8.92 -3.57
C TRP A 203 0.48 -8.50 -3.10
N ALA A 204 -0.37 -9.46 -2.83
CA ALA A 204 -1.67 -9.21 -2.25
C ALA A 204 -1.91 -10.13 -1.05
N GLN A 205 -2.58 -9.60 -0.02
CA GLN A 205 -2.96 -10.39 1.14
C GLN A 205 -4.00 -11.44 0.74
N ASP A 206 -3.88 -12.65 1.29
CA ASP A 206 -4.83 -13.74 1.08
C ASP A 206 -6.21 -13.43 1.71
N GLU A 207 -7.24 -14.07 1.19
CA GLU A 207 -8.62 -13.87 1.66
C GLU A 207 -8.77 -14.28 3.12
N ALA A 208 -8.18 -15.40 3.51
CA ALA A 208 -8.37 -15.99 4.83
C ALA A 208 -7.87 -15.10 5.98
N SER A 209 -6.84 -14.28 5.75
CA SER A 209 -6.30 -13.36 6.76
C SER A 209 -6.81 -11.91 6.62
N CYS A 210 -7.61 -11.60 5.61
CA CYS A 210 -8.21 -10.28 5.44
C CYS A 210 -9.37 -10.04 6.39
N VAL A 211 -9.50 -8.81 6.90
CA VAL A 211 -10.73 -8.32 7.53
C VAL A 211 -11.80 -8.06 6.46
N VAL A 212 -11.37 -7.46 5.34
CA VAL A 212 -12.19 -7.22 4.14
C VAL A 212 -11.33 -7.55 2.91
N TYR A 213 -11.74 -8.57 2.15
CA TYR A 213 -11.07 -9.00 0.93
C TYR A 213 -11.60 -8.26 -0.30
N GLY A 214 -11.44 -6.92 -0.32
CA GLY A 214 -11.87 -6.08 -1.44
C GLY A 214 -10.68 -5.61 -2.28
N MET A 215 -9.78 -4.82 -1.70
CA MET A 215 -8.58 -4.32 -2.39
C MET A 215 -7.67 -5.47 -2.88
N PRO A 216 -7.33 -6.50 -2.09
CA PRO A 216 -6.56 -7.64 -2.58
C PRO A 216 -7.29 -8.42 -3.68
N GLN A 217 -8.61 -8.64 -3.54
CA GLN A 217 -9.42 -9.29 -4.55
C GLN A 217 -9.38 -8.54 -5.89
N ALA A 218 -9.42 -7.21 -5.87
CA ALA A 218 -9.34 -6.39 -7.07
C ALA A 218 -8.00 -6.56 -7.82
N ILE A 219 -6.90 -6.77 -7.08
CA ILE A 219 -5.58 -7.09 -7.64
C ILE A 219 -5.59 -8.49 -8.27
N ALA A 220 -6.11 -9.50 -7.54
CA ALA A 220 -6.20 -10.88 -8.00
C ALA A 220 -7.08 -11.01 -9.26
N ALA A 221 -8.28 -10.44 -9.23
CA ALA A 221 -9.24 -10.48 -10.34
C ALA A 221 -8.73 -9.76 -11.59
N ALA A 222 -7.83 -8.79 -11.46
CA ALA A 222 -7.20 -8.11 -12.58
C ALA A 222 -5.95 -8.83 -13.12
N GLY A 223 -5.55 -9.98 -12.53
CA GLY A 223 -4.37 -10.74 -12.95
C GLY A 223 -3.05 -10.01 -12.69
N LEU A 224 -3.02 -9.10 -11.70
CA LEU A 224 -1.86 -8.26 -11.40
C LEU A 224 -0.95 -8.86 -10.32
N MET A 225 -1.48 -9.79 -9.52
CA MET A 225 -0.80 -10.38 -8.38
C MET A 225 0.35 -11.30 -8.82
N ASP A 226 1.54 -11.08 -8.28
CA ASP A 226 2.68 -11.98 -8.41
C ASP A 226 2.76 -13.00 -7.28
N MET A 227 2.27 -12.63 -6.10
CA MET A 227 2.23 -13.51 -4.94
C MET A 227 1.04 -13.19 -4.03
N GLU A 228 0.33 -14.22 -3.63
CA GLU A 228 -0.61 -14.20 -2.53
C GLU A 228 0.12 -14.52 -1.22
N VAL A 229 -0.16 -13.77 -0.16
CA VAL A 229 0.56 -13.90 1.10
C VAL A 229 -0.36 -13.73 2.31
N ALA A 230 -0.31 -14.68 3.24
CA ALA A 230 -1.00 -14.55 4.52
C ALA A 230 -0.40 -13.41 5.36
N LEU A 231 -1.24 -12.63 6.06
CA LEU A 231 -0.78 -11.47 6.84
C LEU A 231 0.38 -11.80 7.78
N ASN A 232 0.35 -12.99 8.40
CA ASN A 232 1.39 -13.41 9.34
C ASN A 232 2.75 -13.65 8.69
N ASP A 233 2.76 -13.92 7.38
CA ASP A 233 3.96 -14.23 6.61
C ASP A 233 4.52 -13.02 5.87
N VAL A 234 3.76 -11.91 5.75
CA VAL A 234 4.18 -10.74 4.96
C VAL A 234 5.55 -10.24 5.40
N ALA A 235 5.75 -10.02 6.70
CA ALA A 235 7.01 -9.46 7.20
C ALA A 235 8.21 -10.40 6.95
N SER A 236 8.07 -11.70 7.24
CA SER A 236 9.15 -12.68 7.05
C SER A 236 9.52 -12.84 5.56
N ARG A 237 8.51 -12.91 4.68
CA ARG A 237 8.74 -13.00 3.24
C ARG A 237 9.31 -11.69 2.68
N LEU A 238 8.85 -10.54 3.17
CA LEU A 238 9.38 -9.22 2.78
C LEU A 238 10.88 -9.11 3.12
N ILE A 239 11.27 -9.50 4.34
CA ILE A 239 12.65 -9.52 4.77
C ILE A 239 13.49 -10.44 3.85
N THR A 240 13.02 -11.65 3.61
CA THR A 240 13.71 -12.61 2.72
C THR A 240 13.84 -12.07 1.30
N GLU A 241 12.77 -11.49 0.75
CA GLU A 241 12.75 -10.94 -0.61
C GLU A 241 13.71 -9.78 -0.79
N VAL A 242 13.80 -8.90 0.20
CA VAL A 242 14.62 -7.68 0.13
C VAL A 242 16.10 -7.95 0.41
N LEU A 243 16.41 -8.91 1.31
CA LEU A 243 17.79 -9.19 1.69
C LEU A 243 18.47 -10.22 0.77
N HIS A 244 17.71 -11.01 0.03
CA HIS A 244 18.22 -12.10 -0.82
C HIS A 244 17.76 -12.01 -2.28
N GLY A 245 17.14 -10.85 -2.64
CA GLY A 245 16.72 -10.51 -4.00
C GLY A 245 17.79 -9.82 -4.84
#